data_29bb13a46a57e0281360c339c6fa3f26
#
_entry.id   29bb13a46a57e0281360c339c6fa3f26
#
_cell.length_a   1.000
_cell.length_b   1.000
_cell.length_c   1.000
_cell.angle_alpha   90.00
_cell.angle_beta   90.00
_cell.angle_gamma   90.00
#
_symmetry.space_group_name_H-M   'P 1'
#
loop_
_entity.id
_entity.type
_entity.pdbx_description
1 polymer ?
#
loop_
_entity_poly.entity_id
_entity_poly.type
_entity_poly.pdbx_seq_one_letter_code
_entity_poly.pdbx_strand_id
1 'polypeptide(L)'
;MQAFSIGVGGLPGIISIKSQFWLAFLAAMAAAIIIPFVLTLLVGKKKLQQKEAAVIVSAEEESFHSPMSGIYMPMEEVEDQAFASKAMGDGFAVELQDTRVLAPFSGTIMVAFPTGHAYGIKADNGKEVLIHIGMDTVELNGEGFHPHVKAGDVVKQGDVLVDVELDVIKRKEKSLVSPVVFTDGTAITLEKQHEKIAAGDAHIITYK
;
A
#
# COMPACT_ATOMS: atom_id res chain seq x y z
N MET A 1 14.92 -24.72 59.81
CA MET A 1 15.08 -24.39 58.38
C MET A 1 13.88 -23.55 57.97
N GLN A 2 14.04 -22.25 57.82
CA GLN A 2 12.95 -21.39 57.31
C GLN A 2 13.11 -21.28 55.80
N ALA A 3 12.11 -21.74 55.08
CA ALA A 3 12.01 -21.59 53.63
C ALA A 3 11.72 -20.13 53.31
N PHE A 4 12.63 -19.47 52.59
CA PHE A 4 12.38 -18.15 52.01
C PHE A 4 11.53 -18.35 50.77
N SER A 5 10.32 -17.80 50.79
CA SER A 5 9.47 -17.67 49.63
C SER A 5 10.13 -16.67 48.65
N ILE A 6 10.55 -17.13 47.49
CA ILE A 6 10.99 -16.26 46.41
C ILE A 6 9.72 -15.74 45.76
N GLY A 7 9.32 -14.50 46.11
CA GLY A 7 8.26 -13.80 45.44
C GLY A 7 8.67 -13.49 43.99
N VAL A 8 7.94 -14.04 43.05
CA VAL A 8 8.09 -13.75 41.63
C VAL A 8 7.42 -12.40 41.35
N GLY A 9 8.26 -11.41 41.05
CA GLY A 9 7.81 -10.16 40.45
C GLY A 9 7.53 -9.01 41.41
N GLY A 10 8.22 -7.92 41.23
CA GLY A 10 7.91 -6.61 41.77
C GLY A 10 8.65 -6.21 43.06
N LEU A 11 8.30 -5.03 43.57
CA LEU A 11 8.87 -4.35 44.75
C LEU A 11 9.15 -5.21 46.00
N PRO A 12 8.45 -6.30 46.32
CA PRO A 12 8.75 -7.15 47.46
C PRO A 12 10.14 -7.83 47.44
N GLY A 13 10.70 -8.08 46.25
CA GLY A 13 12.03 -8.69 46.14
C GLY A 13 13.18 -7.75 46.55
N ILE A 14 12.94 -6.46 46.49
CA ILE A 14 13.95 -5.44 46.85
C ILE A 14 14.28 -5.45 48.35
N ILE A 15 13.29 -5.72 49.21
CA ILE A 15 13.43 -5.70 50.67
C ILE A 15 14.35 -6.83 51.20
N SER A 16 14.53 -7.88 50.38
CA SER A 16 15.34 -9.06 50.76
C SER A 16 16.84 -8.91 50.47
N ILE A 17 17.27 -7.79 49.87
CA ILE A 17 18.68 -7.59 49.51
C ILE A 17 19.47 -7.13 50.75
N LYS A 18 20.52 -7.87 51.11
CA LYS A 18 21.44 -7.44 52.18
C LYS A 18 22.09 -6.11 51.77
N SER A 19 22.23 -5.20 52.73
CA SER A 19 22.70 -3.84 52.53
C SER A 19 24.02 -3.74 51.74
N GLN A 20 24.91 -4.70 51.91
CA GLN A 20 26.21 -4.75 51.22
C GLN A 20 26.10 -4.97 49.69
N PHE A 21 24.96 -5.43 49.18
CA PHE A 21 24.74 -5.71 47.74
C PHE A 21 23.87 -4.67 47.03
N TRP A 22 23.40 -3.64 47.76
CA TRP A 22 22.53 -2.64 47.17
C TRP A 22 23.14 -1.89 45.97
N LEU A 23 24.43 -1.54 46.05
CA LEU A 23 25.12 -0.88 44.94
C LEU A 23 25.20 -1.76 43.72
N ALA A 24 25.50 -3.04 43.86
CA ALA A 24 25.56 -3.99 42.76
C ALA A 24 24.15 -4.21 42.15
N PHE A 25 23.11 -4.26 42.99
CA PHE A 25 21.74 -4.40 42.56
C PHE A 25 21.26 -3.17 41.75
N LEU A 26 21.52 -1.96 42.25
CA LEU A 26 21.19 -0.72 41.55
C LEU A 26 21.93 -0.59 40.22
N ALA A 27 23.21 -0.99 40.17
CA ALA A 27 24.00 -1.00 38.96
C ALA A 27 23.42 -2.00 37.91
N ALA A 28 23.03 -3.19 38.36
CA ALA A 28 22.40 -4.19 37.48
C ALA A 28 21.04 -3.74 36.97
N MET A 29 20.21 -3.12 37.80
CA MET A 29 18.93 -2.54 37.37
C MET A 29 19.13 -1.40 36.36
N ALA A 30 20.06 -0.49 36.63
CA ALA A 30 20.39 0.59 35.68
C ALA A 30 20.87 0.02 34.35
N ALA A 31 21.76 -0.98 34.35
CA ALA A 31 22.23 -1.64 33.15
C ALA A 31 21.09 -2.34 32.38
N ALA A 32 20.19 -3.01 33.08
CA ALA A 32 19.04 -3.71 32.48
C ALA A 32 18.03 -2.77 31.81
N ILE A 33 17.98 -1.51 32.19
CA ILE A 33 17.12 -0.50 31.60
C ILE A 33 17.88 0.28 30.49
N ILE A 34 19.07 0.75 30.79
CA ILE A 34 19.84 1.63 29.91
C ILE A 34 20.32 0.88 28.66
N ILE A 35 20.80 -0.35 28.79
CA ILE A 35 21.35 -1.10 27.65
C ILE A 35 20.29 -1.38 26.59
N PRO A 36 19.11 -1.94 26.90
CA PRO A 36 18.07 -2.14 25.90
C PRO A 36 17.57 -0.82 25.32
N PHE A 37 17.45 0.22 26.15
CA PHE A 37 17.00 1.54 25.67
C PHE A 37 17.99 2.15 24.66
N VAL A 38 19.29 2.13 24.97
CA VAL A 38 20.34 2.63 24.06
C VAL A 38 20.40 1.78 22.78
N LEU A 39 20.33 0.44 22.92
CA LEU A 39 20.28 -0.45 21.76
C LEU A 39 19.06 -0.18 20.87
N THR A 40 17.89 0.02 21.47
CA THR A 40 16.67 0.37 20.74
C THR A 40 16.80 1.70 20.01
N LEU A 41 17.39 2.71 20.66
CA LEU A 41 17.64 4.01 20.02
C LEU A 41 18.64 3.90 18.86
N LEU A 42 19.73 3.16 19.03
CA LEU A 42 20.76 3.00 17.99
C LEU A 42 20.24 2.18 16.80
N VAL A 43 19.56 1.07 17.07
CA VAL A 43 18.97 0.23 16.01
C VAL A 43 17.79 0.92 15.34
N GLY A 44 16.95 1.61 16.12
CA GLY A 44 15.81 2.38 15.63
C GLY A 44 16.26 3.54 14.74
N LYS A 45 17.25 4.33 15.17
CA LYS A 45 17.84 5.39 14.34
C LYS A 45 18.44 4.85 13.03
N LYS A 46 19.18 3.73 13.11
CA LYS A 46 19.77 3.10 11.92
C LYS A 46 18.71 2.59 10.94
N LYS A 47 17.62 1.99 11.45
CA LYS A 47 16.49 1.55 10.61
C LYS A 47 15.72 2.73 10.01
N LEU A 48 15.50 3.81 10.77
CA LEU A 48 14.85 5.02 10.28
C LEU A 48 15.72 5.71 9.22
N GLN A 49 17.02 5.90 9.46
CA GLN A 49 17.93 6.46 8.47
C GLN A 49 18.07 5.60 7.22
N GLN A 50 18.05 4.27 7.35
CA GLN A 50 18.08 3.37 6.21
C GLN A 50 16.79 3.43 5.40
N LYS A 51 15.63 3.61 6.07
CA LYS A 51 14.33 3.82 5.41
C LYS A 51 14.26 5.19 4.73
N GLU A 52 14.74 6.26 5.41
CA GLU A 52 14.83 7.60 4.81
C GLU A 52 15.83 7.65 3.65
N ALA A 53 17.00 7.02 3.76
CA ALA A 53 17.97 6.95 2.67
C ALA A 53 17.46 6.12 1.48
N ALA A 54 16.72 5.03 1.73
CA ALA A 54 16.07 4.26 0.67
C ALA A 54 14.98 5.09 -0.03
N VAL A 55 14.18 5.85 0.72
CA VAL A 55 13.18 6.79 0.18
C VAL A 55 13.82 7.92 -0.62
N ILE A 56 14.97 8.45 -0.17
CA ILE A 56 15.67 9.53 -0.90
C ILE A 56 16.36 9.02 -2.17
N VAL A 57 16.86 7.78 -2.18
CA VAL A 57 17.50 7.18 -3.38
C VAL A 57 16.46 6.72 -4.41
N SER A 58 15.21 6.44 -3.97
CA SER A 58 14.09 6.14 -4.87
C SER A 58 13.26 7.37 -5.26
N ALA A 59 13.57 8.55 -4.75
CA ALA A 59 12.92 9.82 -5.08
C ALA A 59 13.46 10.51 -6.34
N GLU A 60 14.11 9.81 -7.25
CA GLU A 60 13.93 10.12 -8.67
C GLU A 60 12.45 9.85 -8.95
N GLU A 61 11.73 10.87 -9.41
CA GLU A 61 10.29 10.82 -9.66
C GLU A 61 9.93 9.55 -10.42
N GLU A 62 9.53 8.50 -9.68
CA GLU A 62 9.02 7.30 -10.31
C GLU A 62 7.78 7.72 -11.10
N SER A 63 7.92 7.78 -12.41
CA SER A 63 6.84 8.20 -13.30
C SER A 63 5.69 7.21 -13.18
N PHE A 64 4.46 7.72 -13.27
CA PHE A 64 3.28 6.87 -13.34
C PHE A 64 3.33 6.01 -14.62
N HIS A 65 3.18 4.70 -14.46
CA HIS A 65 3.00 3.79 -15.58
C HIS A 65 1.57 3.32 -15.67
N SER A 66 1.11 3.10 -16.89
CA SER A 66 -0.23 2.58 -17.16
C SER A 66 -0.47 1.26 -16.42
N PRO A 67 -1.49 1.17 -15.55
CA PRO A 67 -1.80 -0.09 -14.87
C PRO A 67 -2.47 -1.11 -15.79
N MET A 68 -3.05 -0.70 -16.90
CA MET A 68 -3.90 -1.53 -17.76
C MET A 68 -3.68 -1.22 -19.23
N SER A 69 -3.88 -2.24 -20.09
CA SER A 69 -3.97 -2.03 -21.53
C SER A 69 -5.42 -1.79 -21.93
N GLY A 70 -5.68 -0.74 -22.71
CA GLY A 70 -7.03 -0.41 -23.17
C GLY A 70 -7.13 0.97 -23.79
N ILE A 71 -8.36 1.44 -23.96
CA ILE A 71 -8.65 2.78 -24.45
C ILE A 71 -8.82 3.71 -23.26
N TYR A 72 -8.02 4.76 -23.21
CA TYR A 72 -8.01 5.75 -22.12
C TYR A 72 -9.03 6.85 -22.39
N MET A 73 -9.76 7.24 -21.36
CA MET A 73 -10.79 8.26 -21.44
C MET A 73 -10.80 9.16 -20.19
N PRO A 74 -11.24 10.42 -20.32
CA PRO A 74 -11.47 11.30 -19.19
C PRO A 74 -12.42 10.68 -18.15
N MET A 75 -12.21 10.97 -16.86
CA MET A 75 -13.05 10.45 -15.78
C MET A 75 -14.51 10.89 -15.93
N GLU A 76 -14.74 12.05 -16.50
CA GLU A 76 -16.06 12.65 -16.73
C GLU A 76 -16.94 11.84 -17.70
N GLU A 77 -16.35 10.94 -18.48
CA GLU A 77 -17.06 10.07 -19.43
C GLU A 77 -17.52 8.75 -18.81
N VAL A 78 -17.14 8.47 -17.56
CA VAL A 78 -17.61 7.29 -16.83
C VAL A 78 -19.08 7.47 -16.47
N GLU A 79 -19.90 6.44 -16.69
CA GLU A 79 -21.34 6.49 -16.40
C GLU A 79 -21.66 6.68 -14.91
N ASP A 80 -20.82 6.13 -14.02
CA ASP A 80 -20.98 6.24 -12.58
C ASP A 80 -20.62 7.64 -12.06
N GLN A 81 -21.61 8.30 -11.44
CA GLN A 81 -21.49 9.67 -10.94
C GLN A 81 -20.47 9.83 -9.80
N ALA A 82 -20.17 8.77 -9.02
CA ALA A 82 -19.16 8.85 -7.96
C ALA A 82 -17.76 9.03 -8.54
N PHE A 83 -17.51 8.44 -9.71
CA PHE A 83 -16.28 8.62 -10.46
C PHE A 83 -16.30 9.86 -11.34
N ALA A 84 -17.34 10.02 -12.17
CA ALA A 84 -17.45 11.12 -13.13
C ALA A 84 -17.38 12.51 -12.48
N SER A 85 -17.94 12.68 -11.28
CA SER A 85 -17.88 13.94 -10.52
C SER A 85 -16.53 14.21 -9.87
N LYS A 86 -15.58 13.25 -9.93
CA LYS A 86 -14.28 13.32 -9.24
C LYS A 86 -14.38 13.51 -7.71
N ALA A 87 -15.52 13.09 -7.12
CA ALA A 87 -15.73 13.22 -5.68
C ALA A 87 -14.72 12.41 -4.83
N MET A 88 -14.14 11.34 -5.41
CA MET A 88 -13.12 10.51 -4.77
C MET A 88 -11.69 10.94 -5.07
N GLY A 89 -11.50 11.90 -5.97
CA GLY A 89 -10.21 12.39 -6.44
C GLY A 89 -10.17 12.56 -7.95
N ASP A 90 -9.12 13.19 -8.45
CA ASP A 90 -8.89 13.32 -9.90
C ASP A 90 -8.35 12.00 -10.47
N GLY A 91 -8.53 11.79 -11.78
CA GLY A 91 -8.13 10.55 -12.41
C GLY A 91 -8.58 10.42 -13.85
N PHE A 92 -8.57 9.20 -14.33
CA PHE A 92 -8.99 8.81 -15.66
C PHE A 92 -9.63 7.42 -15.62
N ALA A 93 -10.22 6.99 -16.72
CA ALA A 93 -10.72 5.63 -16.86
C ALA A 93 -10.11 4.92 -18.07
N VAL A 94 -10.12 3.60 -18.04
CA VAL A 94 -9.62 2.73 -19.11
C VAL A 94 -10.71 1.73 -19.47
N GLU A 95 -11.10 1.66 -20.73
CA GLU A 95 -11.84 0.52 -21.25
C GLU A 95 -10.86 -0.65 -21.42
N LEU A 96 -10.86 -1.55 -20.46
CA LEU A 96 -9.89 -2.64 -20.31
C LEU A 96 -9.93 -3.61 -21.50
N GLN A 97 -8.79 -3.88 -22.12
CA GLN A 97 -8.66 -4.76 -23.30
C GLN A 97 -7.64 -5.90 -23.10
N ASP A 98 -6.97 -5.96 -21.96
CA ASP A 98 -6.01 -7.01 -21.62
C ASP A 98 -6.38 -7.65 -20.27
N THR A 99 -5.88 -8.82 -20.02
CA THR A 99 -6.23 -9.65 -18.84
C THR A 99 -5.45 -9.28 -17.59
N ARG A 100 -4.41 -8.46 -17.67
CA ARG A 100 -3.54 -8.12 -16.54
C ARG A 100 -3.69 -6.67 -16.10
N VAL A 101 -3.72 -6.51 -14.77
CA VAL A 101 -3.63 -5.20 -14.12
C VAL A 101 -2.33 -5.15 -13.31
N LEU A 102 -1.55 -4.09 -13.53
CA LEU A 102 -0.20 -3.92 -12.99
C LEU A 102 -0.16 -2.81 -11.94
N ALA A 103 0.84 -2.86 -11.07
CA ALA A 103 1.15 -1.76 -10.15
C ALA A 103 1.71 -0.56 -10.93
N PRO A 104 1.06 0.63 -10.86
CA PRO A 104 1.51 1.82 -11.58
C PRO A 104 2.73 2.48 -10.95
N PHE A 105 3.06 2.13 -9.71
CA PHE A 105 4.18 2.59 -8.89
C PHE A 105 4.72 1.46 -8.04
N SER A 106 5.96 1.61 -7.57
CA SER A 106 6.45 0.86 -6.41
C SER A 106 5.82 1.41 -5.14
N GLY A 107 5.45 0.53 -4.20
CA GLY A 107 4.78 0.96 -2.97
C GLY A 107 4.13 -0.18 -2.20
N THR A 108 3.15 0.17 -1.37
CA THR A 108 2.43 -0.77 -0.52
C THR A 108 0.96 -0.85 -0.91
N ILE A 109 0.42 -2.05 -1.00
CA ILE A 109 -1.01 -2.30 -1.17
C ILE A 109 -1.72 -1.96 0.13
N MET A 110 -2.43 -0.84 0.16
CA MET A 110 -3.19 -0.39 1.33
C MET A 110 -4.54 -1.10 1.42
N VAL A 111 -5.16 -1.32 0.27
CA VAL A 111 -6.45 -2.00 0.15
C VAL A 111 -6.37 -3.01 -1.00
N ALA A 112 -6.81 -4.23 -0.75
CA ALA A 112 -7.14 -5.22 -1.76
C ALA A 112 -8.51 -5.76 -1.40
N PHE A 113 -9.51 -5.48 -2.23
CA PHE A 113 -10.86 -5.96 -1.98
C PHE A 113 -10.91 -7.49 -2.14
N PRO A 114 -11.62 -8.22 -1.24
CA PRO A 114 -11.66 -9.68 -1.27
C PRO A 114 -12.16 -10.27 -2.60
N THR A 115 -12.99 -9.51 -3.32
CA THR A 115 -13.51 -9.86 -4.65
C THR A 115 -12.53 -9.55 -5.79
N GLY A 116 -11.35 -9.01 -5.51
CA GLY A 116 -10.29 -8.77 -6.50
C GLY A 116 -10.55 -7.66 -7.51
N HIS A 117 -11.67 -6.92 -7.39
CA HIS A 117 -12.07 -5.90 -8.36
C HIS A 117 -11.45 -4.51 -8.10
N ALA A 118 -10.87 -4.28 -6.92
CA ALA A 118 -10.28 -2.98 -6.60
C ALA A 118 -9.06 -3.06 -5.70
N TYR A 119 -8.08 -2.16 -5.95
CA TYR A 119 -6.79 -2.08 -5.25
C TYR A 119 -6.45 -0.63 -4.95
N GLY A 120 -6.14 -0.33 -3.69
CA GLY A 120 -5.56 0.94 -3.25
C GLY A 120 -4.07 0.78 -3.02
N ILE A 121 -3.26 1.61 -3.64
CA ILE A 121 -1.79 1.58 -3.55
C ILE A 121 -1.30 2.92 -3.01
N LYS A 122 -0.47 2.86 -1.99
CA LYS A 122 0.33 4.00 -1.55
C LYS A 122 1.74 3.84 -2.09
N ALA A 123 2.08 4.72 -3.03
CA ALA A 123 3.39 4.76 -3.66
C ALA A 123 4.48 5.21 -2.69
N ASP A 124 5.73 4.82 -2.94
CA ASP A 124 6.88 5.23 -2.13
C ASP A 124 7.14 6.75 -2.20
N ASN A 125 6.71 7.42 -3.28
CA ASN A 125 6.73 8.88 -3.43
C ASN A 125 5.57 9.61 -2.72
N GLY A 126 4.71 8.87 -2.01
CA GLY A 126 3.60 9.40 -1.21
C GLY A 126 2.27 9.52 -1.92
N LYS A 127 2.19 9.30 -3.23
CA LYS A 127 0.93 9.31 -3.99
C LYS A 127 0.05 8.11 -3.62
N GLU A 128 -1.27 8.31 -3.66
CA GLU A 128 -2.23 7.25 -3.37
C GLU A 128 -3.17 7.08 -4.57
N VAL A 129 -3.24 5.86 -5.07
CA VAL A 129 -4.05 5.52 -6.26
C VAL A 129 -5.01 4.38 -5.92
N LEU A 130 -6.26 4.56 -6.29
CA LEU A 130 -7.29 3.52 -6.32
C LEU A 130 -7.49 3.06 -7.78
N ILE A 131 -7.35 1.78 -8.02
CA ILE A 131 -7.67 1.13 -9.30
C ILE A 131 -8.95 0.34 -9.09
N HIS A 132 -10.00 0.65 -9.84
CA HIS A 132 -11.27 -0.07 -9.84
C HIS A 132 -11.46 -0.75 -11.20
N ILE A 133 -11.64 -2.06 -11.23
CA ILE A 133 -11.62 -2.86 -12.46
C ILE A 133 -13.05 -3.18 -12.88
N GLY A 134 -13.49 -2.56 -13.96
CA GLY A 134 -14.86 -2.62 -14.45
C GLY A 134 -15.87 -1.90 -13.53
N MET A 135 -17.08 -1.72 -14.00
CA MET A 135 -18.16 -1.14 -13.20
C MET A 135 -19.08 -2.26 -12.70
N ASP A 136 -19.56 -2.11 -11.45
CA ASP A 136 -20.44 -3.07 -10.75
C ASP A 136 -19.87 -4.48 -10.63
N THR A 137 -18.56 -4.65 -10.83
CA THR A 137 -17.88 -5.95 -10.78
C THR A 137 -17.75 -6.54 -9.37
N VAL A 138 -18.00 -5.74 -8.34
CA VAL A 138 -18.16 -6.22 -6.95
C VAL A 138 -19.26 -7.28 -6.84
N GLU A 139 -20.32 -7.18 -7.65
CA GLU A 139 -21.46 -8.11 -7.68
C GLU A 139 -21.07 -9.51 -8.20
N LEU A 140 -19.93 -9.63 -8.89
CA LEU A 140 -19.40 -10.89 -9.37
C LEU A 140 -18.83 -11.77 -8.24
N ASN A 141 -18.70 -11.22 -7.02
CA ASN A 141 -18.18 -11.92 -5.83
C ASN A 141 -16.84 -12.63 -6.08
N GLY A 142 -16.00 -12.04 -6.94
CA GLY A 142 -14.67 -12.54 -7.28
C GLY A 142 -14.62 -13.46 -8.51
N GLU A 143 -15.76 -13.80 -9.11
CA GLU A 143 -15.78 -14.59 -10.36
C GLU A 143 -15.07 -13.80 -11.48
N GLY A 144 -14.05 -14.42 -12.09
CA GLY A 144 -13.23 -13.81 -13.15
C GLY A 144 -12.07 -12.94 -12.66
N PHE A 145 -11.77 -12.94 -11.36
CA PHE A 145 -10.63 -12.23 -10.80
C PHE A 145 -9.68 -13.20 -10.09
N HIS A 146 -8.39 -13.12 -10.41
CA HIS A 146 -7.32 -13.93 -9.82
C HIS A 146 -6.26 -13.03 -9.18
N PRO A 147 -6.46 -12.58 -7.91
CA PRO A 147 -5.54 -11.71 -7.20
C PRO A 147 -4.17 -12.35 -6.98
N HIS A 148 -3.09 -11.59 -7.22
CA HIS A 148 -1.71 -11.97 -6.89
C HIS A 148 -1.19 -11.29 -5.63
N VAL A 149 -1.89 -10.26 -5.16
CA VAL A 149 -1.49 -9.45 -4.00
C VAL A 149 -2.63 -9.31 -3.00
N LYS A 150 -2.27 -8.98 -1.75
CA LYS A 150 -3.20 -8.67 -0.66
C LYS A 150 -2.79 -7.38 0.04
N ALA A 151 -3.66 -6.85 0.88
CA ALA A 151 -3.36 -5.69 1.72
C ALA A 151 -2.11 -5.94 2.60
N GLY A 152 -1.20 -4.98 2.63
CA GLY A 152 0.08 -5.02 3.32
C GLY A 152 1.25 -5.54 2.48
N ASP A 153 1.02 -6.09 1.29
CA ASP A 153 2.11 -6.51 0.40
C ASP A 153 2.82 -5.28 -0.19
N VAL A 154 4.14 -5.41 -0.35
CA VAL A 154 4.98 -4.44 -1.04
C VAL A 154 5.14 -4.88 -2.48
N VAL A 155 4.87 -3.97 -3.41
CA VAL A 155 4.96 -4.22 -4.85
C VAL A 155 5.97 -3.28 -5.50
N LYS A 156 6.53 -3.71 -6.60
CA LYS A 156 7.31 -2.88 -7.51
C LYS A 156 6.43 -2.43 -8.68
N GLN A 157 6.76 -1.30 -9.26
CA GLN A 157 6.14 -0.86 -10.50
C GLN A 157 6.19 -1.97 -11.57
N GLY A 158 5.05 -2.27 -12.18
CA GLY A 158 4.90 -3.34 -13.16
C GLY A 158 4.58 -4.73 -12.60
N ASP A 159 4.60 -4.92 -11.27
CA ASP A 159 4.15 -6.20 -10.68
C ASP A 159 2.67 -6.43 -10.97
N VAL A 160 2.29 -7.68 -11.24
CA VAL A 160 0.89 -8.04 -11.51
C VAL A 160 0.09 -8.00 -10.20
N LEU A 161 -0.99 -7.22 -10.19
CA LEU A 161 -1.92 -7.14 -9.06
C LEU A 161 -2.98 -8.22 -9.16
N VAL A 162 -3.52 -8.41 -10.36
CA VAL A 162 -4.61 -9.36 -10.63
C VAL A 162 -4.63 -9.74 -12.11
N ASP A 163 -4.96 -10.99 -12.39
CA ASP A 163 -5.40 -11.43 -13.70
C ASP A 163 -6.95 -11.39 -13.77
N VAL A 164 -7.48 -10.95 -14.92
CA VAL A 164 -8.91 -10.71 -15.14
C VAL A 164 -9.41 -11.53 -16.33
N GLU A 165 -10.48 -12.25 -16.15
CA GLU A 165 -11.17 -12.96 -17.22
C GLU A 165 -12.21 -12.06 -17.88
N LEU A 166 -11.82 -11.31 -18.92
CA LEU A 166 -12.70 -10.33 -19.58
C LEU A 166 -14.00 -10.94 -20.10
N ASP A 167 -13.95 -12.19 -20.56
CA ASP A 167 -15.12 -12.92 -21.06
C ASP A 167 -16.14 -13.22 -19.97
N VAL A 168 -15.68 -13.40 -18.71
CA VAL A 168 -16.58 -13.58 -17.56
C VAL A 168 -17.33 -12.29 -17.30
N ILE A 169 -16.59 -11.15 -17.23
CA ILE A 169 -17.18 -9.83 -16.98
C ILE A 169 -18.22 -9.49 -18.07
N LYS A 170 -17.86 -9.70 -19.34
CA LYS A 170 -18.77 -9.46 -20.49
C LYS A 170 -20.02 -10.34 -20.44
N ARG A 171 -19.87 -11.63 -20.16
CA ARG A 171 -21.03 -12.57 -20.06
C ARG A 171 -21.99 -12.21 -18.93
N LYS A 172 -21.48 -11.54 -17.88
CA LYS A 172 -22.26 -11.03 -16.74
C LYS A 172 -22.80 -9.62 -16.99
N GLU A 173 -22.67 -9.12 -18.20
CA GLU A 173 -23.15 -7.79 -18.60
C GLU A 173 -22.59 -6.66 -17.76
N LYS A 174 -21.35 -6.82 -17.26
CA LYS A 174 -20.62 -5.77 -16.53
C LYS A 174 -19.71 -4.98 -17.47
N SER A 175 -19.55 -3.69 -17.19
CA SER A 175 -18.69 -2.81 -17.97
C SER A 175 -17.22 -3.11 -17.70
N LEU A 176 -16.39 -2.98 -18.74
CA LEU A 176 -14.92 -3.04 -18.64
C LEU A 176 -14.29 -1.67 -18.38
N VAL A 177 -15.08 -0.61 -18.32
CA VAL A 177 -14.59 0.73 -17.97
C VAL A 177 -14.07 0.70 -16.53
N SER A 178 -12.79 1.01 -16.36
CA SER A 178 -12.02 0.79 -15.14
C SER A 178 -11.39 2.11 -14.67
N PRO A 179 -11.98 2.78 -13.67
CA PRO A 179 -11.45 4.01 -13.10
C PRO A 179 -10.12 3.84 -12.39
N VAL A 180 -9.23 4.83 -12.56
CA VAL A 180 -7.97 5.01 -11.83
C VAL A 180 -7.98 6.38 -11.19
N VAL A 181 -8.02 6.44 -9.87
CA VAL A 181 -8.28 7.66 -9.08
C VAL A 181 -7.09 7.97 -8.17
N PHE A 182 -6.62 9.21 -8.19
CA PHE A 182 -5.65 9.74 -7.23
C PHE A 182 -6.39 10.25 -5.99
N THR A 183 -6.35 9.46 -4.91
CA THR A 183 -7.15 9.71 -3.69
C THR A 183 -6.46 10.65 -2.70
N ASP A 184 -5.19 10.99 -2.95
CA ASP A 184 -4.37 11.92 -2.13
C ASP A 184 -4.60 13.41 -2.48
N GLY A 185 -5.51 13.70 -3.41
CA GLY A 185 -5.77 15.05 -3.90
C GLY A 185 -4.84 15.50 -5.04
N THR A 186 -3.98 14.62 -5.55
CA THR A 186 -3.18 14.92 -6.74
C THR A 186 -4.08 15.19 -7.94
N ALA A 187 -3.91 16.36 -8.56
CA ALA A 187 -4.59 16.69 -9.81
C ALA A 187 -3.73 16.28 -11.00
N ILE A 188 -4.36 15.77 -12.05
CA ILE A 188 -3.69 15.28 -13.24
C ILE A 188 -4.24 15.89 -14.54
N THR A 189 -3.45 15.77 -15.60
CA THR A 189 -3.93 15.92 -16.99
C THR A 189 -3.68 14.61 -17.72
N LEU A 190 -4.70 14.07 -18.37
CA LEU A 190 -4.58 12.90 -19.23
C LEU A 190 -4.06 13.36 -20.60
N GLU A 191 -2.85 12.93 -20.95
CA GLU A 191 -2.16 13.37 -22.18
C GLU A 191 -2.67 12.65 -23.44
N LYS A 192 -3.13 11.39 -23.26
CA LYS A 192 -3.58 10.53 -24.36
C LYS A 192 -5.02 10.13 -24.12
N GLN A 193 -5.95 10.87 -24.75
CA GLN A 193 -7.39 10.60 -24.64
C GLN A 193 -7.87 9.83 -25.87
N HIS A 194 -8.72 8.82 -25.66
CA HIS A 194 -9.30 7.95 -26.68
C HIS A 194 -8.26 7.19 -27.51
N GLU A 195 -7.05 7.04 -26.96
CA GLU A 195 -5.98 6.28 -27.57
C GLU A 195 -5.82 4.91 -26.86
N LYS A 196 -5.37 3.93 -27.62
CA LYS A 196 -5.01 2.62 -27.09
C LYS A 196 -3.62 2.70 -26.48
N ILE A 197 -3.52 2.37 -25.19
CA ILE A 197 -2.29 2.40 -24.40
C ILE A 197 -2.04 1.00 -23.86
N ALA A 198 -0.77 0.58 -23.81
CA ALA A 198 -0.38 -0.68 -23.22
C ALA A 198 -0.09 -0.54 -21.71
N ALA A 199 -0.35 -1.59 -20.94
CA ALA A 199 0.08 -1.66 -19.55
C ALA A 199 1.61 -1.50 -19.46
N GLY A 200 2.08 -0.67 -18.53
CA GLY A 200 3.49 -0.33 -18.38
C GLY A 200 3.95 0.88 -19.19
N ASP A 201 3.15 1.42 -20.11
CA ASP A 201 3.49 2.67 -20.81
C ASP A 201 3.61 3.84 -19.84
N ALA A 202 4.66 4.67 -20.04
CA ALA A 202 4.88 5.91 -19.30
C ALA A 202 4.26 7.14 -20.03
N HIS A 203 4.29 8.29 -19.37
CA HIS A 203 3.90 9.58 -19.96
C HIS A 203 2.46 9.63 -20.49
N ILE A 204 1.55 8.93 -19.82
CA ILE A 204 0.12 8.98 -20.13
C ILE A 204 -0.61 10.08 -19.38
N ILE A 205 -0.05 10.53 -18.28
CA ILE A 205 -0.53 11.65 -17.46
C ILE A 205 0.60 12.61 -17.13
N THR A 206 0.26 13.87 -16.85
CA THR A 206 1.10 14.85 -16.15
C THR A 206 0.43 15.28 -14.87
N TYR A 207 1.21 15.58 -13.84
CA TYR A 207 0.73 16.15 -12.59
C TYR A 207 0.61 17.67 -12.70
N LYS A 208 -0.46 18.24 -12.09
CA LYS A 208 -0.70 19.70 -12.03
C LYS A 208 -0.12 20.29 -10.76
#